data_b808ee4dd0b1f7a86e149eb6ecde8788
#
_entry.id   b808ee4dd0b1f7a86e149eb6ecde8788
#
_cell.length_a   1.000
_cell.length_b   1.000
_cell.length_c   1.000
_cell.angle_alpha   90.00
_cell.angle_beta   90.00
_cell.angle_gamma   90.00
#
_symmetry.space_group_name_H-M   'P 1'
#
loop_
_entity.id
_entity.type
_entity.pdbx_description
1 polymer ?
#
loop_
_entity_poly.entity_id
_entity_poly.type
_entity_poly.pdbx_seq_one_letter_code
_entity_poly.pdbx_strand_id
1 'polypeptide(L)'
;DESGNRYGFTFTVPERASFETLSKWSYISTSGVLLQKDFLGTMRFERNDLREDYYLWLRLLKKTDYACGIDDALHSVRHVSGSRSSDKKKMLMQTYKVHRLVGRLPFMAMVNTLSHFSKAFILKYRHFRRENHLL
;
A
#
# COMPACT_ATOMS: atom_id res chain seq x y z
N ASP A 1 7.62 6.57 16.16
CA ASP A 1 8.06 5.36 16.87
C ASP A 1 7.07 4.98 17.97
N GLU A 2 7.38 3.97 18.74
CA GLU A 2 6.60 3.48 19.87
C GLU A 2 6.47 4.49 21.00
N SER A 3 7.47 5.36 21.16
CA SER A 3 7.53 6.43 22.17
C SER A 3 6.80 7.71 21.73
N GLY A 4 6.26 7.76 20.53
CA GLY A 4 5.55 8.93 20.00
C GLY A 4 6.45 9.96 19.30
N ASN A 5 7.77 9.70 19.20
CA ASN A 5 8.67 10.56 18.45
C ASN A 5 8.38 10.49 16.95
N ARG A 6 8.39 11.63 16.27
CA ARG A 6 8.16 11.68 14.83
C ARG A 6 9.43 11.33 14.07
N TYR A 7 9.31 10.40 13.11
CA TYR A 7 10.30 10.23 12.05
C TYR A 7 10.04 11.27 10.97
N GLY A 8 11.10 11.89 10.48
CA GLY A 8 11.04 13.11 9.71
C GLY A 8 10.59 13.00 8.26
N PHE A 9 9.65 12.14 7.87
CA PHE A 9 9.18 12.19 6.49
C PHE A 9 7.66 12.13 6.35
N THR A 10 7.16 12.87 5.37
CA THR A 10 5.78 12.81 4.91
C THR A 10 5.71 11.96 3.65
N PHE A 11 4.79 11.03 3.64
CA PHE A 11 4.54 10.18 2.49
C PHE A 11 3.51 10.87 1.58
N THR A 12 3.93 11.25 0.39
CA THR A 12 3.04 11.84 -0.61
C THR A 12 2.33 10.76 -1.41
N VAL A 13 1.06 10.98 -1.71
CA VAL A 13 0.25 10.09 -2.54
C VAL A 13 0.04 10.71 -3.93
N PRO A 14 -0.13 9.90 -4.99
CA PRO A 14 -0.45 10.45 -6.30
C PRO A 14 -1.85 11.04 -6.30
N GLU A 15 -2.07 12.11 -7.06
CA GLU A 15 -3.36 12.75 -7.27
C GLU A 15 -4.43 11.76 -7.74
N ARG A 16 -4.04 10.77 -8.54
CA ARG A 16 -4.91 9.70 -9.04
C ARG A 16 -4.30 8.33 -8.84
N ALA A 17 -5.06 7.45 -8.22
CA ALA A 17 -4.72 6.06 -7.98
C ALA A 17 -5.60 5.16 -8.84
N SER A 18 -5.01 4.48 -9.83
CA SER A 18 -5.71 3.49 -10.67
C SER A 18 -5.39 2.06 -10.21
N PHE A 19 -6.15 1.08 -10.72
CA PHE A 19 -5.84 -0.33 -10.53
C PHE A 19 -4.41 -0.68 -10.96
N GLU A 20 -3.93 -0.13 -12.09
CA GLU A 20 -2.60 -0.40 -12.61
C GLU A 20 -1.49 0.22 -11.75
N THR A 21 -1.66 1.46 -11.32
CA THR A 21 -0.65 2.13 -10.49
C THR A 21 -0.58 1.51 -9.09
N LEU A 22 -1.72 1.18 -8.48
CA LEU A 22 -1.77 0.52 -7.18
C LEU A 22 -1.22 -0.91 -7.24
N SER A 23 -1.44 -1.63 -8.35
CA SER A 23 -0.86 -2.97 -8.54
C SER A 23 0.68 -2.96 -8.52
N LYS A 24 1.30 -1.88 -8.96
CA LYS A 24 2.77 -1.74 -8.99
C LYS A 24 3.36 -1.23 -7.69
N TRP A 25 2.54 -0.59 -6.85
CA TRP A 25 2.98 -0.01 -5.58
C TRP A 25 1.78 0.32 -4.69
N SER A 26 1.74 -0.25 -3.48
CA SER A 26 0.68 0.02 -2.50
C SER A 26 1.00 1.29 -1.71
N TYR A 27 0.25 2.34 -1.97
CA TYR A 27 0.36 3.64 -1.29
C TYR A 27 -0.95 4.06 -0.60
N ILE A 28 -1.98 3.24 -0.66
CA ILE A 28 -3.24 3.48 0.04
C ILE A 28 -3.16 2.86 1.43
N SER A 29 -3.17 3.71 2.46
CA SER A 29 -3.28 3.30 3.86
C SER A 29 -4.73 3.22 4.27
N THR A 30 -5.13 2.15 4.96
CA THR A 30 -6.52 1.96 5.41
C THR A 30 -7.02 3.10 6.30
N SER A 31 -6.16 3.64 7.16
CA SER A 31 -6.49 4.78 8.03
C SER A 31 -6.62 6.12 7.30
N GLY A 32 -6.15 6.21 6.06
CA GLY A 32 -6.21 7.41 5.23
C GLY A 32 -7.24 7.34 4.10
N VAL A 33 -8.26 6.48 4.20
CA VAL A 33 -9.28 6.31 3.14
C VAL A 33 -10.62 6.85 3.58
N LEU A 34 -11.20 7.71 2.73
CA LEU A 34 -12.61 8.07 2.76
C LEU A 34 -13.31 7.34 1.60
N LEU A 35 -14.35 6.60 1.89
CA LEU A 35 -15.03 5.75 0.92
C LEU A 35 -16.54 5.94 0.98
N GLN A 36 -17.16 6.20 -0.17
CA GLN A 36 -18.61 6.29 -0.26
C GLN A 36 -19.23 4.91 0.02
N LYS A 37 -20.20 4.87 0.93
CA LYS A 37 -20.86 3.64 1.39
C LYS A 37 -21.51 2.86 0.24
N ASP A 38 -22.22 3.55 -0.65
CA ASP A 38 -22.93 2.93 -1.76
C ASP A 38 -21.96 2.35 -2.80
N PHE A 39 -20.81 3.02 -3.03
CA PHE A 39 -19.75 2.50 -3.88
C PHE A 39 -19.10 1.23 -3.30
N LEU A 40 -18.91 1.18 -1.98
CA LEU A 40 -18.44 -0.02 -1.29
C LEU A 40 -19.43 -1.18 -1.46
N GLY A 41 -20.74 -0.92 -1.34
CA GLY A 41 -21.79 -1.91 -1.42
C GLY A 41 -21.62 -3.04 -0.40
N THR A 42 -21.65 -4.27 -0.87
CA THR A 42 -21.49 -5.48 -0.03
C THR A 42 -20.04 -5.91 0.17
N MET A 43 -19.05 -5.25 -0.45
CA MET A 43 -17.65 -5.61 -0.28
C MET A 43 -17.18 -5.37 1.16
N ARG A 44 -16.40 -6.31 1.68
CA ARG A 44 -15.82 -6.27 3.03
C ARG A 44 -14.38 -6.76 2.99
N PHE A 45 -13.66 -6.60 4.10
CA PHE A 45 -12.39 -7.28 4.34
C PHE A 45 -12.69 -8.76 4.60
N GLU A 46 -12.41 -9.62 3.63
CA GLU A 46 -12.91 -11.01 3.62
C GLU A 46 -11.85 -12.03 4.07
N ARG A 47 -10.57 -11.67 4.08
CA ARG A 47 -9.48 -12.65 4.21
C ARG A 47 -8.39 -12.18 5.16
N ASN A 48 -8.31 -12.79 6.33
CA ASN A 48 -7.28 -12.50 7.33
C ASN A 48 -5.90 -13.11 6.99
N ASP A 49 -5.83 -14.04 6.04
CA ASP A 49 -4.61 -14.70 5.57
C ASP A 49 -3.86 -13.92 4.46
N LEU A 50 -4.40 -12.80 4.04
CA LEU A 50 -3.87 -11.94 2.99
C LEU A 50 -3.62 -10.52 3.51
N ARG A 51 -3.18 -9.67 2.59
CA ARG A 51 -3.25 -8.22 2.72
C ARG A 51 -4.68 -7.78 2.37
N GLU A 52 -5.60 -7.93 3.32
CA GLU A 52 -7.04 -7.76 3.16
C GLU A 52 -7.43 -6.38 2.66
N ASP A 53 -6.72 -5.36 3.14
CA ASP A 53 -6.88 -3.96 2.71
C ASP A 53 -6.48 -3.78 1.24
N TYR A 54 -5.30 -4.22 0.89
CA TYR A 54 -4.78 -4.15 -0.48
C TYR A 54 -5.66 -4.91 -1.48
N TYR A 55 -6.17 -6.08 -1.08
CA TYR A 55 -7.10 -6.86 -1.88
C TYR A 55 -8.41 -6.11 -2.12
N LEU A 56 -8.97 -5.49 -1.08
CA LEU A 56 -10.21 -4.70 -1.18
C LEU A 56 -10.01 -3.49 -2.10
N TRP A 57 -8.91 -2.73 -1.93
CA TRP A 57 -8.63 -1.56 -2.77
C TRP A 57 -8.49 -1.91 -4.25
N LEU A 58 -7.80 -2.99 -4.58
CA LEU A 58 -7.70 -3.44 -5.97
C LEU A 58 -9.06 -3.87 -6.55
N ARG A 59 -9.92 -4.52 -5.77
CA ARG A 59 -11.28 -4.86 -6.21
C ARG A 59 -12.14 -3.62 -6.48
N LEU A 60 -12.06 -2.62 -5.62
CA LEU A 60 -12.77 -1.35 -5.79
C LEU A 60 -12.28 -0.58 -7.02
N LEU A 61 -10.96 -0.51 -7.22
CA LEU A 61 -10.37 0.14 -8.39
C LEU A 61 -10.62 -0.58 -9.72
N LYS A 62 -11.18 -1.79 -9.71
CA LYS A 62 -11.73 -2.41 -10.91
C LYS A 62 -13.12 -1.88 -11.30
N LYS A 63 -13.80 -1.19 -10.39
CA LYS A 63 -15.13 -0.62 -10.62
C LYS A 63 -15.09 0.86 -11.00
N THR A 64 -13.93 1.50 -10.93
CA THR A 64 -13.73 2.92 -11.25
C THR A 64 -12.38 3.09 -11.95
N ASP A 65 -12.25 4.15 -12.70
CA ASP A 65 -11.01 4.48 -13.41
C ASP A 65 -9.89 4.86 -12.43
N TYR A 66 -10.23 5.58 -11.35
CA TYR A 66 -9.28 6.01 -10.33
C TYR A 66 -9.95 6.37 -9.00
N ALA A 67 -9.15 6.43 -7.95
CA ALA A 67 -9.43 7.11 -6.69
C ALA A 67 -8.61 8.39 -6.61
N CYS A 68 -9.19 9.46 -6.04
CA CYS A 68 -8.49 10.73 -5.83
C CYS A 68 -7.56 10.63 -4.61
N GLY A 69 -6.34 11.16 -4.74
CA GLY A 69 -5.43 11.39 -3.63
C GLY A 69 -5.53 12.82 -3.13
N ILE A 70 -5.43 13.00 -1.82
CA ILE A 70 -5.31 14.30 -1.16
C ILE A 70 -3.87 14.40 -0.64
N ASP A 71 -3.10 15.37 -1.14
CA ASP A 71 -1.68 15.54 -0.79
C ASP A 71 -1.48 16.39 0.46
N ASP A 72 -2.34 16.19 1.46
CA ASP A 72 -2.24 16.78 2.78
C ASP A 72 -1.89 15.71 3.82
N ALA A 73 -1.03 16.03 4.77
CA ALA A 73 -0.63 15.12 5.84
C ALA A 73 -1.70 15.02 6.94
N LEU A 74 -2.81 14.34 6.63
CA LEU A 74 -4.01 14.27 7.48
C LEU A 74 -3.92 13.22 8.59
N HIS A 75 -2.97 12.27 8.53
CA HIS A 75 -2.80 11.26 9.58
C HIS A 75 -1.33 10.89 9.77
N SER A 76 -1.01 10.41 10.96
CA SER A 76 0.32 9.89 11.29
C SER A 76 0.24 8.38 11.57
N VAL A 77 1.19 7.62 11.03
CA VAL A 77 1.29 6.17 11.24
C VAL A 77 2.37 5.88 12.28
N ARG A 78 2.00 5.19 13.36
CA ARG A 78 2.95 4.72 14.36
C ARG A 78 3.70 3.50 13.81
N HIS A 79 5.01 3.56 13.84
CA HIS A 79 5.85 2.42 13.49
C HIS A 79 6.15 1.61 14.74
N VAL A 80 5.69 0.36 14.77
CA VAL A 80 5.85 -0.57 15.90
C VAL A 80 6.68 -1.76 15.44
N SER A 81 7.69 -2.15 16.24
CA SER A 81 8.47 -3.36 16.01
C SER A 81 7.59 -4.62 16.18
N GLY A 82 7.84 -5.66 15.37
CA GLY A 82 7.01 -6.88 15.39
C GLY A 82 5.63 -6.75 14.78
N SER A 83 5.32 -5.63 14.07
CA SER A 83 4.05 -5.46 13.37
C SER A 83 3.82 -6.52 12.28
N ARG A 84 2.57 -6.76 11.87
CA ARG A 84 2.18 -7.71 10.80
C ARG A 84 2.96 -7.52 9.49
N SER A 85 3.43 -6.32 9.22
CA SER A 85 4.21 -5.96 8.02
C SER A 85 5.71 -6.21 8.15
N SER A 86 6.21 -6.70 9.29
CA SER A 86 7.65 -6.98 9.51
C SER A 86 8.15 -8.21 8.75
N ASP A 87 7.31 -9.25 8.58
CA ASP A 87 7.66 -10.46 7.83
C ASP A 87 7.57 -10.23 6.31
N LYS A 88 8.72 -9.92 5.71
CA LYS A 88 8.82 -9.60 4.28
C LYS A 88 8.52 -10.78 3.37
N LYS A 89 8.87 -12.01 3.76
CA LYS A 89 8.58 -13.23 2.97
C LYS A 89 7.08 -13.48 2.92
N LYS A 90 6.41 -13.41 4.07
CA LYS A 90 4.96 -13.53 4.17
C LYS A 90 4.25 -12.45 3.34
N MET A 91 4.69 -11.19 3.46
CA MET A 91 4.13 -10.08 2.67
C MET A 91 4.28 -10.29 1.16
N LEU A 92 5.43 -10.80 0.70
CA LEU A 92 5.67 -11.09 -0.72
C LEU A 92 4.70 -12.15 -1.23
N MET A 93 4.58 -13.26 -0.51
CA MET A 93 3.65 -14.34 -0.88
C MET A 93 2.18 -13.86 -0.87
N GLN A 94 1.78 -13.09 0.13
CA GLN A 94 0.44 -12.52 0.22
C GLN A 94 0.16 -11.54 -0.93
N THR A 95 1.11 -10.68 -1.29
CA THR A 95 0.98 -9.75 -2.41
C THR A 95 0.80 -10.50 -3.74
N TYR A 96 1.60 -11.55 -3.98
CA TYR A 96 1.44 -12.41 -5.15
C TYR A 96 0.05 -13.07 -5.19
N LYS A 97 -0.40 -13.65 -4.07
CA LYS A 97 -1.76 -14.25 -3.97
C LYS A 97 -2.85 -13.22 -4.29
N VAL A 98 -2.74 -12.01 -3.76
CA VAL A 98 -3.69 -10.92 -4.07
C VAL A 98 -3.75 -10.65 -5.57
N HIS A 99 -2.60 -10.52 -6.25
CA HIS A 99 -2.57 -10.32 -7.69
C HIS A 99 -3.24 -11.46 -8.46
N ARG A 100 -3.04 -12.71 -8.03
CA ARG A 100 -3.72 -13.88 -8.62
C ARG A 100 -5.25 -13.81 -8.43
N LEU A 101 -5.70 -13.47 -7.21
CA LEU A 101 -7.12 -13.36 -6.88
C LEU A 101 -7.84 -12.23 -7.62
N VAL A 102 -7.16 -11.13 -7.91
CA VAL A 102 -7.73 -10.06 -8.75
C VAL A 102 -7.62 -10.35 -10.25
N GLY A 103 -7.25 -11.56 -10.65
CA GLY A 103 -7.27 -12.02 -12.04
C GLY A 103 -6.02 -11.72 -12.86
N ARG A 104 -4.90 -11.37 -12.24
CA ARG A 104 -3.61 -11.24 -12.96
C ARG A 104 -3.09 -12.62 -13.37
N LEU A 105 -2.56 -12.73 -14.59
CA LEU A 105 -1.82 -13.93 -15.02
C LEU A 105 -0.59 -14.16 -14.12
N PRO A 106 -0.10 -15.41 -13.98
CA PRO A 106 1.02 -15.72 -13.08
C PRO A 106 2.25 -14.85 -13.29
N PHE A 107 2.65 -14.65 -14.53
CA PHE A 107 3.79 -13.81 -14.90
C PHE A 107 3.57 -12.34 -14.47
N MET A 108 2.41 -11.76 -14.79
CA MET A 108 2.09 -10.39 -14.41
C MET A 108 1.95 -10.21 -12.90
N ALA A 109 1.41 -11.20 -12.20
CA ALA A 109 1.36 -11.21 -10.74
C ALA A 109 2.76 -11.17 -10.13
N MET A 110 3.71 -11.93 -10.70
CA MET A 110 5.11 -11.91 -10.28
C MET A 110 5.75 -10.55 -10.52
N VAL A 111 5.64 -10.00 -11.74
CA VAL A 111 6.18 -8.69 -12.11
C VAL A 111 5.64 -7.58 -11.19
N ASN A 112 4.34 -7.55 -10.95
CA ASN A 112 3.72 -6.56 -10.07
C ASN A 112 4.20 -6.72 -8.62
N THR A 113 4.33 -7.96 -8.14
CA THR A 113 4.86 -8.23 -6.80
C THR A 113 6.30 -7.73 -6.64
N LEU A 114 7.17 -8.01 -7.60
CA LEU A 114 8.55 -7.52 -7.59
C LEU A 114 8.62 -6.00 -7.68
N SER A 115 7.82 -5.38 -8.55
CA SER A 115 7.70 -3.91 -8.65
C SER A 115 7.29 -3.28 -7.33
N HIS A 116 6.32 -3.89 -6.64
CA HIS A 116 5.84 -3.43 -5.34
C HIS A 116 6.97 -3.36 -4.30
N PHE A 117 7.80 -4.40 -4.22
CA PHE A 117 8.89 -4.46 -3.26
C PHE A 117 10.10 -3.60 -3.66
N SER A 118 10.44 -3.54 -4.94
CA SER A 118 11.55 -2.69 -5.42
C SER A 118 11.30 -1.21 -5.15
N LYS A 119 10.08 -0.72 -5.38
CA LYS A 119 9.73 0.68 -5.07
C LYS A 119 9.78 0.99 -3.57
N ALA A 120 9.30 0.07 -2.73
CA ALA A 120 9.41 0.23 -1.28
C ALA A 120 10.88 0.30 -0.82
N PHE A 121 11.76 -0.49 -1.44
CA PHE A 121 13.19 -0.48 -1.16
C PHE A 121 13.86 0.83 -1.63
N ILE A 122 13.58 1.29 -2.84
CA ILE A 122 14.11 2.54 -3.40
C ILE A 122 13.70 3.74 -2.55
N LEU A 123 12.44 3.81 -2.11
CA LEU A 123 11.96 4.90 -1.26
C LEU A 123 12.67 4.91 0.11
N LYS A 124 12.84 3.73 0.72
CA LYS A 124 13.59 3.60 1.97
C LYS A 124 15.05 4.05 1.81
N TYR A 125 15.71 3.68 0.72
CA TYR A 125 17.09 4.05 0.43
C TYR A 125 17.25 5.56 0.18
N ARG A 126 16.34 6.17 -0.57
CA ARG A 126 16.33 7.62 -0.82
C ARG A 126 16.13 8.42 0.46
N HIS A 127 15.32 7.92 1.38
CA HIS A 127 15.10 8.56 2.68
C HIS A 127 16.37 8.50 3.54
N PHE A 128 17.00 7.33 3.69
CA PHE A 128 18.24 7.16 4.41
C PHE A 128 19.37 8.08 3.91
N ARG A 129 19.47 8.29 2.60
CA ARG A 129 20.46 9.18 2.00
C ARG A 129 20.20 10.66 2.32
N ARG A 130 18.94 11.04 2.48
CA ARG A 130 18.55 12.44 2.78
C ARG A 130 18.86 12.82 4.22
N GLU A 131 18.69 11.91 5.17
CA GLU A 131 19.06 12.13 6.58
C GLU A 131 20.57 12.27 6.77
N ASN A 132 21.37 11.47 6.06
CA ASN A 132 22.83 11.52 6.17
C ASN A 132 23.49 12.73 5.46
N HIS A 133 22.74 13.54 4.73
CA HIS A 133 23.23 14.80 4.13
C HIS A 133 22.86 16.03 4.97
N LEU A 134 22.16 15.87 6.08
CA LEU A 134 21.78 16.94 7.01
C LEU A 134 22.62 16.93 8.33
N LEU A 135 23.60 16.03 8.42
CA LEU A 135 24.65 15.98 9.43
C LEU A 135 25.98 16.42 8.82
#